data_d6a88e33484288b036224b636ce83bbd
#
_entry.id   d6a88e33484288b036224b636ce83bbd
#
_cell.length_a   1.000
_cell.length_b   1.000
_cell.length_c   1.000
_cell.angle_alpha   90.00
_cell.angle_beta   90.00
_cell.angle_gamma   90.00
#
_symmetry.space_group_name_H-M   'P 1'
#
loop_
_entity.id
_entity.type
_entity.pdbx_description
1 polymer ?
#
loop_
_entity_poly.entity_id
_entity_poly.type
_entity_poly.pdbx_seq_one_letter_code
_entity_poly.pdbx_strand_id
1 'polypeptide(L)'
;MKRFFFALLLVSTPLFSFAQQQLSKDEKKLIERIDKNYQETVALLEEVININSGSLNLEGVREVGRVFEREFQKIGFQTEWVDVPAEVKRAGHFVATRKGSKGKKLFLIGHLDTVFEKDMPFTPFTWLNDSTATGQGANDMKGGDVLVLASLKAMHELGLLKDRTITVYFNGDEESTGNGTLSRQDFIARAKTHDLALAYETAQGFGGATVARRGASGWTLKTTGKQGHSSGVFGQNAGYGAIYEAARILNEFREALAGEKYLTFNPGQIVGGSDVNINSSTGAGSSLGKTNIVARETIVTGDLRFLGEAQKEAARAKMREIVAKNLHQTDAEITFSDGLPSMEPTPGNYALAETLSQVSQDLGYGPVKPGDPGSRGAGDISFVSSFMDSLDGLGASGSGAHAPGETINMKQFPALIKRNTILLYRLTR
;
A
#
# COMPACT_ATOMS: atom_id res chain seq x y z
N MET A 1 -5.02 -28.01 -69.38
CA MET A 1 -4.57 -28.42 -68.03
C MET A 1 -3.54 -27.39 -67.51
N LYS A 2 -3.96 -26.47 -66.67
CA LYS A 2 -3.07 -25.46 -66.04
C LYS A 2 -2.74 -25.94 -64.59
N ARG A 3 -1.45 -26.20 -64.31
CA ARG A 3 -0.97 -26.59 -63.04
C ARG A 3 -0.69 -25.33 -62.21
N PHE A 4 -1.41 -25.13 -61.08
CA PHE A 4 -1.11 -24.12 -60.07
C PHE A 4 -0.08 -24.69 -59.10
N PHE A 5 1.07 -24.03 -59.02
CA PHE A 5 2.04 -24.26 -57.93
C PHE A 5 1.67 -23.38 -56.74
N PHE A 6 1.31 -23.97 -55.61
CA PHE A 6 1.20 -23.26 -54.31
C PHE A 6 2.58 -23.22 -53.67
N ALA A 7 3.18 -22.05 -53.59
CA ALA A 7 4.39 -21.83 -52.79
C ALA A 7 4.00 -21.60 -51.32
N LEU A 8 4.37 -22.53 -50.45
CA LEU A 8 4.20 -22.41 -49.00
C LEU A 8 5.31 -21.49 -48.48
N LEU A 9 4.99 -20.23 -48.11
CA LEU A 9 5.91 -19.35 -47.40
C LEU A 9 5.93 -19.79 -45.94
N LEU A 10 7.03 -20.43 -45.50
CA LEU A 10 7.36 -20.65 -44.08
C LEU A 10 7.82 -19.32 -43.47
N VAL A 11 6.92 -18.67 -42.73
CA VAL A 11 7.27 -17.53 -41.90
C VAL A 11 7.94 -18.08 -40.64
N SER A 12 9.26 -18.05 -40.59
CA SER A 12 10.03 -18.32 -39.35
C SER A 12 9.89 -17.12 -38.41
N THR A 13 9.03 -17.24 -37.41
CA THR A 13 9.03 -16.33 -36.27
C THR A 13 10.31 -16.57 -35.46
N PRO A 14 11.13 -15.53 -35.19
CA PRO A 14 12.28 -15.70 -34.30
C PRO A 14 11.75 -15.97 -32.88
N LEU A 15 11.97 -17.17 -32.38
CA LEU A 15 11.87 -17.48 -30.96
C LEU A 15 13.00 -16.73 -30.27
N PHE A 16 12.70 -15.57 -29.68
CA PHE A 16 13.59 -14.95 -28.70
C PHE A 16 13.66 -15.88 -27.48
N SER A 17 14.60 -16.79 -27.49
CA SER A 17 15.02 -17.51 -26.29
C SER A 17 15.75 -16.52 -25.42
N PHE A 18 15.10 -16.02 -24.38
CA PHE A 18 15.79 -15.34 -23.29
C PHE A 18 16.72 -16.38 -22.67
N ALA A 19 18.01 -16.26 -22.95
CA ALA A 19 19.01 -17.12 -22.32
C ALA A 19 18.96 -16.88 -20.81
N GLN A 20 18.60 -17.90 -20.04
CA GLN A 20 18.69 -17.89 -18.58
C GLN A 20 20.13 -17.51 -18.22
N GLN A 21 20.30 -16.34 -17.58
CA GLN A 21 21.62 -15.87 -17.19
C GLN A 21 22.12 -16.77 -16.04
N GLN A 22 23.26 -17.40 -16.19
CA GLN A 22 23.80 -18.22 -15.11
C GLN A 22 24.14 -17.34 -13.91
N LEU A 23 23.73 -17.79 -12.72
CA LEU A 23 24.07 -17.14 -11.46
C LEU A 23 25.60 -17.02 -11.32
N SER A 24 26.05 -15.83 -10.98
CA SER A 24 27.47 -15.58 -10.69
C SER A 24 27.95 -16.36 -9.46
N LYS A 25 29.25 -16.40 -9.26
CA LYS A 25 29.85 -17.08 -8.10
C LYS A 25 29.37 -16.50 -6.77
N ASP A 26 29.22 -15.18 -6.70
CA ASP A 26 28.74 -14.50 -5.47
C ASP A 26 27.27 -14.75 -5.24
N GLU A 27 26.43 -14.76 -6.29
CA GLU A 27 25.02 -15.11 -6.17
C GLU A 27 24.80 -16.53 -5.66
N LYS A 28 25.58 -17.49 -6.11
CA LYS A 28 25.57 -18.88 -5.58
C LYS A 28 25.92 -18.92 -4.10
N LYS A 29 26.97 -18.20 -3.67
CA LYS A 29 27.36 -18.11 -2.27
C LYS A 29 26.28 -17.43 -1.40
N LEU A 30 25.58 -16.42 -1.95
CA LEU A 30 24.47 -15.78 -1.25
C LEU A 30 23.34 -16.78 -0.98
N ILE A 31 22.99 -17.59 -1.96
CA ILE A 31 21.96 -18.64 -1.82
C ILE A 31 22.35 -19.64 -0.71
N GLU A 32 23.58 -20.15 -0.76
CA GLU A 32 24.12 -21.08 0.25
C GLU A 32 24.13 -20.44 1.65
N ARG A 33 24.46 -19.14 1.73
CA ARG A 33 24.49 -18.42 3.00
C ARG A 33 23.09 -18.27 3.59
N ILE A 34 22.08 -17.99 2.77
CA ILE A 34 20.68 -17.90 3.21
C ILE A 34 20.21 -19.26 3.74
N ASP A 35 20.51 -20.34 3.03
CA ASP A 35 20.15 -21.69 3.49
C ASP A 35 20.77 -22.02 4.85
N LYS A 36 22.06 -21.66 5.03
CA LYS A 36 22.76 -21.84 6.30
C LYS A 36 22.13 -21.04 7.46
N ASN A 37 21.70 -19.81 7.19
CA ASN A 37 21.17 -18.89 8.22
C ASN A 37 19.66 -19.04 8.44
N TYR A 38 18.98 -19.94 7.72
CA TYR A 38 17.51 -19.98 7.69
C TYR A 38 16.89 -20.25 9.06
N GLN A 39 17.48 -21.12 9.89
CA GLN A 39 16.97 -21.39 11.23
C GLN A 39 17.06 -20.15 12.15
N GLU A 40 18.13 -19.37 12.05
CA GLU A 40 18.25 -18.11 12.78
C GLU A 40 17.21 -17.08 12.29
N THR A 41 16.92 -17.08 10.98
CA THR A 41 15.90 -16.23 10.39
C THR A 41 14.50 -16.59 10.90
N VAL A 42 14.19 -17.87 11.04
CA VAL A 42 12.92 -18.34 11.62
C VAL A 42 12.82 -17.98 13.09
N ALA A 43 13.88 -18.14 13.87
CA ALA A 43 13.91 -17.76 15.29
C ALA A 43 13.66 -16.24 15.47
N LEU A 44 14.23 -15.40 14.61
CA LEU A 44 13.98 -13.97 14.62
C LEU A 44 12.54 -13.63 14.24
N LEU A 45 11.99 -14.33 13.24
CA LEU A 45 10.57 -14.16 12.86
C LEU A 45 9.64 -14.49 14.02
N GLU A 46 9.90 -15.59 14.72
CA GLU A 46 9.18 -15.98 15.92
C GLU A 46 9.29 -14.92 17.03
N GLU A 47 10.51 -14.39 17.26
CA GLU A 47 10.76 -13.34 18.27
C GLU A 47 9.90 -12.10 18.00
N VAL A 48 9.91 -11.55 16.78
CA VAL A 48 9.16 -10.32 16.46
C VAL A 48 7.66 -10.52 16.39
N ILE A 49 7.19 -11.69 15.97
CA ILE A 49 5.76 -12.02 15.94
C ILE A 49 5.20 -12.16 17.37
N ASN A 50 6.00 -12.69 18.30
CA ASN A 50 5.60 -12.86 19.69
C ASN A 50 5.55 -11.55 20.51
N ILE A 51 5.83 -10.42 19.87
CA ILE A 51 5.62 -9.07 20.44
C ILE A 51 4.35 -8.48 19.84
N ASN A 52 3.33 -8.19 20.65
CA ASN A 52 2.17 -7.44 20.16
C ASN A 52 2.57 -6.00 19.81
N SER A 53 2.34 -5.57 18.60
CA SER A 53 2.67 -4.23 18.09
C SER A 53 1.52 -3.57 17.33
N GLY A 54 0.29 -3.64 17.87
CA GLY A 54 -0.80 -2.80 17.36
C GLY A 54 -0.38 -1.33 17.29
N SER A 55 -0.85 -0.58 16.29
CA SER A 55 -0.40 0.81 16.04
C SER A 55 -0.55 1.73 17.27
N LEU A 56 -1.53 1.45 18.14
CA LEU A 56 -1.75 2.19 19.39
C LEU A 56 -0.99 1.61 20.58
N ASN A 57 -0.37 0.46 20.44
CA ASN A 57 0.54 -0.12 21.42
C ASN A 57 1.96 0.42 21.23
N LEU A 58 2.17 1.69 21.56
CA LEU A 58 3.42 2.42 21.29
C LEU A 58 4.66 1.70 21.83
N GLU A 59 4.56 1.07 22.99
CA GLU A 59 5.68 0.34 23.60
C GLU A 59 5.98 -0.95 22.82
N GLY A 60 4.96 -1.71 22.40
CA GLY A 60 5.16 -2.93 21.61
C GLY A 60 5.78 -2.64 20.23
N VAL A 61 5.38 -1.56 19.56
CA VAL A 61 6.02 -1.10 18.31
C VAL A 61 7.49 -0.77 18.55
N ARG A 62 7.82 -0.05 19.63
CA ARG A 62 9.22 0.23 19.99
C ARG A 62 10.01 -1.03 20.37
N GLU A 63 9.37 -2.01 20.98
CA GLU A 63 9.99 -3.28 21.33
C GLU A 63 10.39 -4.07 20.08
N VAL A 64 9.51 -4.18 19.08
CA VAL A 64 9.86 -4.75 17.77
C VAL A 64 11.01 -3.97 17.13
N GLY A 65 10.97 -2.63 17.18
CA GLY A 65 12.05 -1.77 16.71
C GLY A 65 13.40 -2.06 17.37
N ARG A 66 13.43 -2.29 18.69
CA ARG A 66 14.68 -2.64 19.44
C ARG A 66 15.25 -3.99 18.99
N VAL A 67 14.39 -4.95 18.62
CA VAL A 67 14.88 -6.23 18.06
C VAL A 67 15.60 -5.99 16.74
N PHE A 68 15.00 -5.22 15.84
CA PHE A 68 15.64 -4.86 14.57
C PHE A 68 16.88 -4.01 14.76
N GLU A 69 16.87 -3.05 15.67
CA GLU A 69 18.04 -2.24 16.04
C GLU A 69 19.23 -3.13 16.40
N ARG A 70 19.05 -4.05 17.33
CA ARG A 70 20.06 -5.02 17.74
C ARG A 70 20.64 -5.79 16.55
N GLU A 71 19.81 -6.27 15.65
CA GLU A 71 20.23 -7.09 14.53
C GLU A 71 20.90 -6.27 13.41
N PHE A 72 20.41 -5.06 13.09
CA PHE A 72 21.03 -4.18 12.11
C PHE A 72 22.39 -3.65 12.56
N GLN A 73 22.57 -3.38 13.86
CA GLN A 73 23.87 -3.00 14.43
C GLN A 73 24.92 -4.10 14.25
N LYS A 74 24.56 -5.38 14.43
CA LYS A 74 25.46 -6.54 14.20
C LYS A 74 26.01 -6.59 12.77
N ILE A 75 25.27 -6.10 11.79
CA ILE A 75 25.71 -6.08 10.39
C ILE A 75 26.23 -4.70 9.94
N GLY A 76 26.53 -3.81 10.91
CA GLY A 76 27.26 -2.56 10.70
C GLY A 76 26.41 -1.44 10.09
N PHE A 77 25.10 -1.43 10.29
CA PHE A 77 24.25 -0.28 10.03
C PHE A 77 24.27 0.68 11.20
N GLN A 78 24.18 1.98 10.91
CA GLN A 78 23.85 3.01 11.90
C GLN A 78 22.35 3.02 12.10
N THR A 79 21.90 2.91 13.34
CA THR A 79 20.47 2.84 13.67
C THR A 79 20.03 4.06 14.46
N GLU A 80 18.79 4.46 14.27
CA GLU A 80 18.15 5.53 15.02
C GLU A 80 16.64 5.30 15.12
N TRP A 81 16.05 5.86 16.15
CA TRP A 81 14.60 5.96 16.29
C TRP A 81 14.17 7.39 15.95
N VAL A 82 13.24 7.54 15.02
CA VAL A 82 12.68 8.82 14.60
C VAL A 82 11.35 9.02 15.30
N ASP A 83 11.30 9.96 16.23
CA ASP A 83 10.06 10.32 16.90
C ASP A 83 9.17 11.14 15.96
N VAL A 84 7.86 10.90 16.03
CA VAL A 84 6.86 11.71 15.32
C VAL A 84 6.39 12.87 16.18
N PRO A 85 5.85 13.97 15.59
CA PRO A 85 5.24 15.05 16.36
C PRO A 85 4.21 14.55 17.38
N ALA A 86 4.17 15.16 18.56
CA ALA A 86 3.35 14.69 19.68
C ALA A 86 1.85 14.58 19.35
N GLU A 87 1.35 15.43 18.46
CA GLU A 87 -0.03 15.40 17.99
C GLU A 87 -0.37 14.17 17.15
N VAL A 88 0.61 13.47 16.56
CA VAL A 88 0.41 12.20 15.82
C VAL A 88 0.04 11.07 16.76
N LYS A 89 0.55 11.08 18.00
CA LYS A 89 0.29 10.07 19.04
C LYS A 89 0.62 8.65 18.58
N ARG A 90 1.77 8.46 17.94
CA ARG A 90 2.29 7.17 17.48
C ARG A 90 3.71 6.93 18.02
N ALA A 91 4.17 5.70 17.89
CA ALA A 91 5.46 5.28 18.47
C ALA A 91 6.68 5.95 17.82
N GLY A 92 6.55 6.37 16.56
CA GLY A 92 7.68 6.78 15.73
C GLY A 92 8.17 5.64 14.85
N HIS A 93 9.36 5.77 14.27
CA HIS A 93 9.87 4.91 13.20
C HIS A 93 11.28 4.42 13.52
N PHE A 94 11.59 3.22 13.05
CA PHE A 94 12.94 2.67 13.06
C PHE A 94 13.66 2.95 11.76
N VAL A 95 14.91 3.40 11.83
CA VAL A 95 15.75 3.65 10.66
C VAL A 95 17.11 3.00 10.83
N ALA A 96 17.54 2.25 9.82
CA ALA A 96 18.90 1.71 9.74
C ALA A 96 19.55 2.16 8.44
N THR A 97 20.70 2.83 8.53
CA THR A 97 21.38 3.43 7.38
C THR A 97 22.80 2.90 7.23
N ARG A 98 23.17 2.59 6.00
CA ARG A 98 24.53 2.32 5.58
C ARG A 98 24.87 3.24 4.41
N LYS A 99 26.02 3.91 4.46
CA LYS A 99 26.48 4.83 3.41
C LYS A 99 27.60 4.19 2.59
N GLY A 100 27.62 4.43 1.31
CA GLY A 100 28.61 4.00 0.35
C GLY A 100 28.52 4.83 -0.93
N SER A 101 29.27 4.44 -1.96
CA SER A 101 29.39 5.20 -3.20
C SER A 101 29.10 4.37 -4.47
N LYS A 102 28.80 3.08 -4.33
CA LYS A 102 28.64 2.15 -5.45
C LYS A 102 27.18 1.74 -5.66
N GLY A 103 26.81 1.58 -6.93
CA GLY A 103 25.50 1.09 -7.36
C GLY A 103 24.36 2.06 -7.06
N LYS A 104 23.15 1.58 -7.16
CA LYS A 104 21.94 2.34 -6.81
C LYS A 104 21.82 2.50 -5.30
N LYS A 105 21.34 3.66 -4.87
CA LYS A 105 21.00 3.95 -3.48
C LYS A 105 19.58 3.46 -3.22
N LEU A 106 19.43 2.48 -2.33
CA LEU A 106 18.16 1.83 -2.10
C LEU A 106 17.47 2.35 -0.83
N PHE A 107 16.20 2.63 -0.93
CA PHE A 107 15.30 2.92 0.18
C PHE A 107 14.35 1.74 0.37
N LEU A 108 14.55 0.98 1.45
CA LEU A 108 13.81 -0.25 1.76
C LEU A 108 12.76 0.05 2.81
N ILE A 109 11.50 -0.26 2.50
CA ILE A 109 10.34 0.18 3.25
C ILE A 109 9.63 -1.01 3.88
N GLY A 110 9.31 -0.92 5.17
CA GLY A 110 8.47 -1.83 5.90
C GLY A 110 7.75 -1.12 7.03
N HIS A 111 6.99 -1.88 7.84
CA HIS A 111 6.35 -1.36 9.04
C HIS A 111 6.37 -2.35 10.20
N LEU A 112 6.51 -1.80 11.42
CA LEU A 112 6.64 -2.55 12.68
C LEU A 112 5.30 -2.84 13.33
N ASP A 113 4.30 -1.99 13.03
CA ASP A 113 2.97 -2.08 13.62
C ASP A 113 2.09 -3.13 12.92
N THR A 114 0.96 -3.40 13.52
CA THR A 114 -0.06 -4.31 13.00
C THR A 114 -1.45 -3.76 13.34
N VAL A 115 -2.50 -4.26 12.68
CA VAL A 115 -3.90 -3.96 13.04
C VAL A 115 -4.34 -4.58 14.37
N PHE A 116 -3.54 -5.45 14.99
CA PHE A 116 -3.93 -6.22 16.17
C PHE A 116 -3.59 -5.45 17.44
N GLU A 117 -4.54 -4.65 17.91
CA GLU A 117 -4.37 -3.84 19.11
C GLU A 117 -4.25 -4.68 20.40
N LYS A 118 -3.76 -4.06 21.47
CA LYS A 118 -3.41 -4.74 22.72
C LYS A 118 -4.61 -5.37 23.45
N ASP A 119 -5.80 -4.86 23.22
CA ASP A 119 -7.06 -5.36 23.77
C ASP A 119 -7.68 -6.51 22.95
N MET A 120 -7.11 -6.81 21.79
CA MET A 120 -7.51 -7.95 20.96
C MET A 120 -6.85 -9.25 21.44
N PRO A 121 -7.47 -10.43 21.21
CA PRO A 121 -6.83 -11.71 21.51
C PRO A 121 -5.48 -11.86 20.81
N PHE A 122 -4.44 -12.13 21.57
CA PHE A 122 -3.09 -12.31 21.01
C PHE A 122 -2.92 -13.71 20.39
N THR A 123 -2.40 -13.75 19.16
CA THR A 123 -2.04 -14.98 18.45
C THR A 123 -0.52 -15.04 18.30
N PRO A 124 0.19 -15.89 19.09
CA PRO A 124 1.63 -16.03 18.99
C PRO A 124 2.02 -16.79 17.72
N PHE A 125 3.31 -16.74 17.37
CA PHE A 125 3.87 -17.56 16.31
C PHE A 125 3.64 -19.04 16.62
N THR A 126 2.97 -19.74 15.71
CA THR A 126 2.66 -21.17 15.86
C THR A 126 2.70 -21.87 14.51
N TRP A 127 3.42 -22.96 14.42
CA TRP A 127 3.39 -23.82 13.25
C TRP A 127 2.06 -24.56 13.17
N LEU A 128 1.33 -24.36 12.05
CA LEU A 128 0.11 -25.10 11.76
C LEU A 128 0.38 -26.45 11.07
N ASN A 129 1.45 -26.48 10.27
CA ASN A 129 1.98 -27.66 9.57
C ASN A 129 3.39 -27.35 9.05
N ASP A 130 4.00 -28.28 8.32
CA ASP A 130 5.39 -28.17 7.80
C ASP A 130 5.61 -27.00 6.82
N SER A 131 4.56 -26.36 6.36
CA SER A 131 4.64 -25.28 5.34
C SER A 131 4.01 -23.95 5.75
N THR A 132 3.32 -23.92 6.88
CA THR A 132 2.52 -22.76 7.27
C THR A 132 2.64 -22.49 8.76
N ALA A 133 2.90 -21.25 9.12
CA ALA A 133 2.82 -20.76 10.48
C ALA A 133 1.75 -19.64 10.59
N THR A 134 1.22 -19.42 11.77
CA THR A 134 0.31 -18.32 12.10
C THR A 134 0.95 -17.38 13.11
N GLY A 135 0.47 -16.15 13.18
CA GLY A 135 0.85 -15.16 14.17
C GLY A 135 0.51 -13.74 13.71
N GLN A 136 0.38 -12.80 14.64
CA GLN A 136 0.01 -11.42 14.34
C GLN A 136 1.14 -10.69 13.60
N GLY A 137 0.86 -10.17 12.41
CA GLY A 137 1.85 -9.53 11.55
C GLY A 137 2.79 -10.51 10.83
N ALA A 138 2.50 -11.82 10.83
CA ALA A 138 3.37 -12.82 10.21
C ALA A 138 3.52 -12.57 8.70
N ASN A 139 2.48 -12.12 8.04
CA ASN A 139 2.43 -11.79 6.63
C ASN A 139 2.42 -10.27 6.39
N ASP A 140 1.77 -9.52 7.27
CA ASP A 140 1.57 -8.06 7.18
C ASP A 140 2.08 -7.36 8.45
N MET A 141 3.37 -6.86 8.48
CA MET A 141 4.37 -7.28 7.50
C MET A 141 5.71 -7.65 8.14
N LYS A 142 5.73 -8.12 9.43
CA LYS A 142 6.96 -8.53 10.13
C LYS A 142 7.77 -9.58 9.36
N GLY A 143 7.08 -10.49 8.62
CA GLY A 143 7.74 -11.42 7.72
C GLY A 143 8.54 -10.71 6.61
N GLY A 144 8.03 -9.60 6.08
CA GLY A 144 8.72 -8.74 5.13
C GLY A 144 9.94 -8.05 5.73
N ASP A 145 9.82 -7.53 6.95
CA ASP A 145 10.93 -6.88 7.67
C ASP A 145 12.06 -7.85 7.97
N VAL A 146 11.73 -9.06 8.42
CA VAL A 146 12.71 -10.14 8.65
C VAL A 146 13.36 -10.57 7.35
N LEU A 147 12.63 -10.63 6.25
CA LEU A 147 13.15 -10.94 4.92
C LEU A 147 14.21 -9.92 4.46
N VAL A 148 13.95 -8.61 4.69
CA VAL A 148 14.92 -7.53 4.44
C VAL A 148 16.20 -7.77 5.22
N LEU A 149 16.09 -7.94 6.53
CA LEU A 149 17.25 -8.14 7.40
C LEU A 149 18.04 -9.40 7.03
N ALA A 150 17.36 -10.53 6.78
CA ALA A 150 18.02 -11.79 6.36
C ALA A 150 18.80 -11.62 5.07
N SER A 151 18.25 -10.88 4.10
CA SER A 151 18.92 -10.56 2.84
C SER A 151 20.17 -9.74 3.05
N LEU A 152 20.09 -8.68 3.84
CA LEU A 152 21.22 -7.80 4.14
C LEU A 152 22.28 -8.49 5.00
N LYS A 153 21.87 -9.36 5.93
CA LYS A 153 22.80 -10.20 6.73
C LYS A 153 23.63 -11.13 5.84
N ALA A 154 23.01 -11.82 4.90
CA ALA A 154 23.72 -12.68 3.95
C ALA A 154 24.73 -11.89 3.10
N MET A 155 24.35 -10.70 2.61
CA MET A 155 25.26 -9.81 1.88
C MET A 155 26.41 -9.29 2.76
N HIS A 156 26.14 -8.95 4.02
CA HIS A 156 27.17 -8.50 4.98
C HIS A 156 28.21 -9.58 5.23
N GLU A 157 27.78 -10.79 5.56
CA GLU A 157 28.67 -11.91 5.90
C GLU A 157 29.59 -12.35 4.75
N LEU A 158 29.23 -12.01 3.50
CA LEU A 158 30.05 -12.20 2.32
C LEU A 158 30.84 -10.94 1.89
N GLY A 159 30.79 -9.86 2.66
CA GLY A 159 31.45 -8.59 2.36
C GLY A 159 30.85 -7.81 1.18
N LEU A 160 29.66 -8.19 0.72
CA LEU A 160 28.99 -7.63 -0.47
C LEU A 160 28.22 -6.34 -0.18
N LEU A 161 28.11 -5.91 1.08
CA LEU A 161 27.56 -4.60 1.48
C LEU A 161 28.59 -3.47 1.50
N LYS A 162 29.88 -3.77 1.24
CA LYS A 162 30.92 -2.74 1.26
C LYS A 162 30.64 -1.66 0.20
N ASP A 163 30.72 -0.38 0.60
CA ASP A 163 30.49 0.79 -0.24
C ASP A 163 29.08 0.87 -0.88
N ARG A 164 28.06 0.27 -0.28
CA ARG A 164 26.65 0.37 -0.74
C ARG A 164 25.89 1.38 0.10
N THR A 165 25.03 2.17 -0.53
CA THR A 165 24.08 3.05 0.18
C THR A 165 22.73 2.36 0.26
N ILE A 166 22.32 2.05 1.49
CA ILE A 166 21.02 1.42 1.77
C ILE A 166 20.46 2.08 3.04
N THR A 167 19.24 2.57 2.95
CA THR A 167 18.44 2.96 4.11
C THR A 167 17.25 2.02 4.23
N VAL A 168 17.11 1.38 5.36
CA VAL A 168 15.92 0.63 5.76
C VAL A 168 15.10 1.55 6.64
N TYR A 169 13.83 1.72 6.33
CA TYR A 169 12.90 2.55 7.06
C TYR A 169 11.65 1.73 7.39
N PHE A 170 11.50 1.39 8.66
CA PHE A 170 10.32 0.68 9.16
C PHE A 170 9.43 1.64 9.93
N ASN A 171 8.27 1.94 9.35
CA ASN A 171 7.28 2.80 9.97
C ASN A 171 6.63 2.10 11.18
N GLY A 172 6.24 2.86 12.16
CA GLY A 172 5.57 2.31 13.36
C GLY A 172 4.08 2.67 13.42
N ASP A 173 3.48 3.06 12.29
CA ASP A 173 2.10 3.52 12.21
C ASP A 173 1.50 3.41 10.80
N GLU A 174 1.87 2.39 10.03
CA GLU A 174 1.31 2.18 8.67
C GLU A 174 -0.18 1.85 8.76
N GLU A 175 -0.54 0.95 9.63
CA GLU A 175 -1.89 0.42 9.77
C GLU A 175 -2.88 1.45 10.37
N SER A 176 -2.35 2.43 11.10
CA SER A 176 -3.15 3.52 11.65
C SER A 176 -2.30 4.78 11.83
N THR A 177 -2.12 5.54 10.76
CA THR A 177 -1.17 6.67 10.69
C THR A 177 -1.50 7.86 11.60
N GLY A 178 -2.70 7.96 12.15
CA GLY A 178 -3.12 9.15 12.90
C GLY A 178 -3.16 10.40 12.00
N ASN A 179 -2.04 11.09 11.82
CA ASN A 179 -1.87 12.14 10.82
C ASN A 179 -0.73 11.75 9.86
N GLY A 180 -1.08 11.08 8.77
CA GLY A 180 -0.11 10.53 7.81
C GLY A 180 0.83 11.56 7.20
N THR A 181 0.39 12.79 6.97
CA THR A 181 1.23 13.85 6.42
C THR A 181 2.35 14.24 7.38
N LEU A 182 2.04 14.40 8.67
CA LEU A 182 3.04 14.72 9.68
C LEU A 182 3.96 13.54 9.97
N SER A 183 3.40 12.34 10.07
CA SER A 183 4.16 11.12 10.35
C SER A 183 5.19 10.80 9.27
N ARG A 184 4.91 11.10 8.01
CA ARG A 184 5.78 10.76 6.87
C ARG A 184 6.78 11.83 6.47
N GLN A 185 6.94 12.94 7.22
CA GLN A 185 7.84 14.03 6.84
C GLN A 185 9.31 13.59 6.75
N ASP A 186 9.84 12.95 7.78
CA ASP A 186 11.22 12.44 7.78
C ASP A 186 11.42 11.33 6.75
N PHE A 187 10.46 10.41 6.64
CA PHE A 187 10.43 9.34 5.64
C PHE A 187 10.61 9.88 4.22
N ILE A 188 9.78 10.85 3.82
CA ILE A 188 9.85 11.51 2.50
C ILE A 188 11.18 12.25 2.31
N ALA A 189 11.64 12.97 3.34
CA ALA A 189 12.89 13.73 3.26
C ALA A 189 14.10 12.82 3.02
N ARG A 190 14.18 11.68 3.70
CA ARG A 190 15.25 10.69 3.51
C ARG A 190 15.16 10.00 2.16
N ALA A 191 13.97 9.61 1.75
CA ALA A 191 13.75 8.93 0.46
C ALA A 191 14.28 9.75 -0.73
N LYS A 192 14.13 11.07 -0.71
CA LYS A 192 14.64 11.99 -1.77
C LYS A 192 16.14 11.90 -2.03
N THR A 193 16.91 11.28 -1.15
CA THR A 193 18.36 11.09 -1.33
C THR A 193 18.74 9.74 -1.95
N HIS A 194 17.75 8.94 -2.34
CA HIS A 194 17.89 7.59 -2.89
C HIS A 194 17.43 7.52 -4.35
N ASP A 195 17.78 6.44 -5.02
CA ASP A 195 17.49 6.25 -6.44
C ASP A 195 16.25 5.36 -6.68
N LEU A 196 15.96 4.42 -5.76
CA LEU A 196 14.90 3.44 -5.88
C LEU A 196 14.25 3.17 -4.52
N ALA A 197 12.93 2.95 -4.51
CA ALA A 197 12.18 2.47 -3.35
C ALA A 197 11.70 1.03 -3.55
N LEU A 198 11.91 0.19 -2.55
CA LEU A 198 11.42 -1.19 -2.52
C LEU A 198 10.64 -1.41 -1.23
N ALA A 199 9.37 -1.79 -1.32
CA ALA A 199 8.54 -2.06 -0.15
C ALA A 199 8.24 -3.55 0.01
N TYR A 200 8.18 -3.96 1.25
CA TYR A 200 8.13 -5.38 1.62
C TYR A 200 6.78 -5.78 2.20
N GLU A 201 5.73 -5.11 1.69
CA GLU A 201 4.35 -5.50 1.93
C GLU A 201 4.05 -6.92 1.44
N THR A 202 2.94 -7.47 1.91
CA THR A 202 2.43 -8.78 1.52
C THR A 202 2.57 -9.03 0.01
N ALA A 203 3.26 -10.10 -0.36
CA ALA A 203 3.42 -10.49 -1.76
C ALA A 203 2.08 -10.86 -2.41
N GLN A 204 1.90 -10.47 -3.68
CA GLN A 204 0.76 -10.93 -4.50
C GLN A 204 0.97 -12.37 -5.00
N GLY A 205 1.11 -13.30 -4.07
CA GLY A 205 1.57 -14.66 -4.37
C GLY A 205 3.04 -14.70 -4.79
N PHE A 206 3.56 -15.90 -5.02
CA PHE A 206 4.98 -16.08 -5.33
C PHE A 206 5.41 -15.48 -6.69
N GLY A 207 4.52 -15.46 -7.66
CA GLY A 207 4.78 -14.99 -9.03
C GLY A 207 4.25 -13.58 -9.34
N GLY A 208 3.90 -12.78 -8.34
CA GLY A 208 3.37 -11.42 -8.51
C GLY A 208 4.33 -10.33 -8.00
N ALA A 209 4.18 -9.11 -8.52
CA ALA A 209 4.83 -7.89 -8.03
C ALA A 209 3.85 -6.72 -8.11
N THR A 210 3.92 -5.79 -7.17
CA THR A 210 3.05 -4.60 -7.11
C THR A 210 3.76 -3.42 -7.74
N VAL A 211 3.28 -2.99 -8.90
CA VAL A 211 3.82 -1.84 -9.66
C VAL A 211 3.00 -0.57 -9.48
N ALA A 212 1.86 -0.67 -8.78
CA ALA A 212 0.93 0.42 -8.56
C ALA A 212 0.09 0.18 -7.31
N ARG A 213 -0.33 1.27 -6.64
CA ARG A 213 -1.28 1.26 -5.52
C ARG A 213 -2.28 2.41 -5.68
N ARG A 214 -3.55 2.14 -5.40
CA ARG A 214 -4.59 3.16 -5.46
C ARG A 214 -4.49 4.08 -4.26
N GLY A 215 -4.52 5.41 -4.53
CA GLY A 215 -4.66 6.41 -3.49
C GLY A 215 -6.08 6.46 -2.91
N ALA A 216 -6.22 7.17 -1.81
CA ALA A 216 -7.47 7.38 -1.10
C ALA A 216 -7.65 8.84 -0.70
N SER A 217 -8.84 9.39 -0.91
CA SER A 217 -9.25 10.69 -0.40
C SER A 217 -10.71 10.70 0.02
N GLY A 218 -11.07 11.60 0.93
CA GLY A 218 -12.45 11.78 1.35
C GLY A 218 -13.15 12.90 0.60
N TRP A 219 -14.49 12.86 0.59
CA TRP A 219 -15.32 13.97 0.15
C TRP A 219 -16.57 14.10 1.02
N THR A 220 -17.05 15.33 1.16
CA THR A 220 -18.30 15.66 1.85
C THR A 220 -19.13 16.55 0.95
N LEU A 221 -20.34 16.09 0.64
CA LEU A 221 -21.35 16.86 -0.07
C LEU A 221 -22.39 17.35 0.94
N LYS A 222 -22.61 18.64 0.97
CA LYS A 222 -23.70 19.28 1.72
C LYS A 222 -24.68 19.88 0.75
N THR A 223 -25.97 19.52 0.86
CA THR A 223 -27.03 20.13 0.09
C THR A 223 -28.03 20.83 1.02
N THR A 224 -28.58 21.93 0.57
CA THR A 224 -29.60 22.68 1.29
C THR A 224 -30.83 22.90 0.42
N GLY A 225 -31.98 23.08 1.05
CA GLY A 225 -33.24 23.38 0.39
C GLY A 225 -34.12 24.22 1.25
N LYS A 226 -35.10 24.89 0.63
CA LYS A 226 -36.06 25.68 1.35
C LYS A 226 -37.08 24.79 2.07
N GLN A 227 -37.15 24.92 3.39
CA GLN A 227 -38.11 24.18 4.21
C GLN A 227 -39.53 24.68 3.96
N GLY A 228 -40.47 23.76 3.87
CA GLY A 228 -41.87 24.06 3.69
C GLY A 228 -42.77 22.84 3.88
N HIS A 229 -44.06 23.01 3.78
CA HIS A 229 -45.01 21.90 3.83
C HIS A 229 -44.87 21.03 2.56
N SER A 230 -44.92 19.72 2.69
CA SER A 230 -44.67 18.76 1.59
C SER A 230 -45.65 18.87 0.42
N SER A 231 -46.85 19.42 0.62
CA SER A 231 -47.79 19.70 -0.46
C SER A 231 -47.28 20.76 -1.44
N GLY A 232 -46.26 21.54 -1.07
CA GLY A 232 -45.62 22.55 -1.92
C GLY A 232 -44.38 22.06 -2.63
N VAL A 233 -43.95 20.80 -2.44
CA VAL A 233 -42.76 20.24 -3.08
C VAL A 233 -42.90 20.28 -4.61
N PHE A 234 -41.78 20.62 -5.31
CA PHE A 234 -41.68 20.87 -6.75
C PHE A 234 -42.31 22.18 -7.23
N GLY A 235 -43.02 22.90 -6.34
CA GLY A 235 -43.62 24.19 -6.63
C GLY A 235 -42.60 25.33 -6.52
N GLN A 236 -43.00 26.52 -7.03
CA GLN A 236 -42.16 27.72 -7.08
C GLN A 236 -41.64 28.17 -5.71
N ASN A 237 -42.44 27.97 -4.65
CA ASN A 237 -42.10 28.47 -3.32
C ASN A 237 -41.21 27.51 -2.49
N ALA A 238 -41.42 26.20 -2.58
CA ALA A 238 -40.67 25.20 -1.79
C ALA A 238 -39.53 24.53 -2.57
N GLY A 239 -39.66 24.44 -3.90
CA GLY A 239 -38.67 23.77 -4.74
C GLY A 239 -38.56 22.27 -4.45
N TYR A 240 -37.37 21.72 -4.63
CA TYR A 240 -37.13 20.28 -4.57
C TYR A 240 -36.72 19.79 -3.16
N GLY A 241 -36.10 20.66 -2.36
CA GLY A 241 -35.51 20.28 -1.07
C GLY A 241 -34.18 19.53 -1.16
N ALA A 242 -33.48 19.51 -0.04
CA ALA A 242 -32.10 19.05 0.03
C ALA A 242 -31.89 17.57 -0.35
N ILE A 243 -32.83 16.69 -0.02
CA ILE A 243 -32.70 15.23 -0.31
C ILE A 243 -32.77 14.98 -1.82
N TYR A 244 -33.68 15.64 -2.56
CA TYR A 244 -33.71 15.47 -4.02
C TYR A 244 -32.48 16.05 -4.70
N GLU A 245 -31.95 17.18 -4.20
CA GLU A 245 -30.67 17.73 -4.70
C GLU A 245 -29.51 16.76 -4.50
N ALA A 246 -29.36 16.18 -3.31
CA ALA A 246 -28.35 15.18 -3.05
C ALA A 246 -28.51 13.95 -3.97
N ALA A 247 -29.73 13.45 -4.14
CA ALA A 247 -30.01 12.31 -5.01
C ALA A 247 -29.64 12.58 -6.48
N ARG A 248 -29.98 13.79 -7.00
CA ARG A 248 -29.56 14.22 -8.36
C ARG A 248 -28.04 14.20 -8.49
N ILE A 249 -27.33 14.87 -7.57
CA ILE A 249 -25.87 14.98 -7.60
C ILE A 249 -25.21 13.60 -7.58
N LEU A 250 -25.62 12.72 -6.67
CA LEU A 250 -25.08 11.37 -6.56
C LEU A 250 -25.32 10.55 -7.83
N ASN A 251 -26.51 10.67 -8.44
CA ASN A 251 -26.78 10.00 -9.70
C ASN A 251 -25.94 10.54 -10.86
N GLU A 252 -25.77 11.86 -10.95
CA GLU A 252 -24.92 12.48 -11.98
C GLU A 252 -23.43 12.13 -11.77
N PHE A 253 -22.93 12.00 -10.53
CA PHE A 253 -21.59 11.46 -10.27
C PHE A 253 -21.46 10.06 -10.87
N ARG A 254 -22.42 9.18 -10.59
CA ARG A 254 -22.43 7.83 -11.13
C ARG A 254 -22.41 7.82 -12.67
N GLU A 255 -23.28 8.61 -13.29
CA GLU A 255 -23.38 8.67 -14.77
C GLU A 255 -22.11 9.22 -15.41
N ALA A 256 -21.48 10.22 -14.81
CA ALA A 256 -20.31 10.88 -15.36
C ALA A 256 -18.99 10.13 -15.13
N LEU A 257 -18.84 9.38 -14.04
CA LEU A 257 -17.55 8.89 -13.57
C LEU A 257 -17.46 7.36 -13.42
N ALA A 258 -18.57 6.62 -13.32
CA ALA A 258 -18.55 5.19 -12.99
C ALA A 258 -17.87 4.30 -14.06
N GLY A 259 -17.65 4.79 -15.28
CA GLY A 259 -16.97 4.05 -16.35
C GLY A 259 -15.46 4.22 -16.37
N GLU A 260 -14.90 5.07 -15.53
CA GLU A 260 -13.48 5.36 -15.54
C GLU A 260 -12.68 4.24 -14.83
N LYS A 261 -11.70 3.68 -15.55
CA LYS A 261 -10.92 2.56 -15.05
C LYS A 261 -10.10 2.97 -13.82
N TYR A 262 -10.13 2.14 -12.79
CA TYR A 262 -9.45 2.33 -11.50
C TYR A 262 -9.96 3.51 -10.65
N LEU A 263 -10.96 4.25 -11.10
CA LEU A 263 -11.65 5.24 -10.29
C LEU A 263 -12.82 4.58 -9.56
N THR A 264 -12.91 4.79 -8.26
CA THR A 264 -14.12 4.48 -7.49
C THR A 264 -14.42 5.60 -6.51
N PHE A 265 -15.69 5.90 -6.35
CA PHE A 265 -16.19 6.88 -5.40
C PHE A 265 -17.44 6.31 -4.74
N ASN A 266 -17.41 6.21 -3.44
CA ASN A 266 -18.47 5.58 -2.69
C ASN A 266 -19.12 6.59 -1.74
N PRO A 267 -20.44 6.85 -1.82
CA PRO A 267 -21.16 7.52 -0.75
C PRO A 267 -21.34 6.53 0.41
N GLY A 268 -20.49 6.63 1.42
CA GLY A 268 -20.49 5.71 2.57
C GLY A 268 -21.62 5.99 3.57
N GLN A 269 -22.05 7.27 3.65
CA GLN A 269 -23.12 7.70 4.56
C GLN A 269 -23.91 8.84 3.94
N ILE A 270 -25.24 8.83 4.16
CA ILE A 270 -26.14 9.92 3.82
C ILE A 270 -27.12 10.18 4.98
N VAL A 271 -27.24 11.43 5.41
CA VAL A 271 -28.17 11.86 6.45
C VAL A 271 -28.90 13.09 5.96
N GLY A 272 -30.24 13.07 5.99
CA GLY A 272 -31.07 14.20 5.48
C GLY A 272 -32.30 14.46 6.32
N GLY A 273 -32.71 15.72 6.42
CA GLY A 273 -33.86 16.12 7.21
C GLY A 273 -34.03 17.65 7.36
N SER A 274 -34.76 18.06 8.40
CA SER A 274 -34.90 19.47 8.78
C SER A 274 -33.69 19.98 9.56
N ASP A 275 -33.00 19.07 10.27
CA ASP A 275 -31.76 19.34 10.98
C ASP A 275 -30.91 18.08 10.91
N VAL A 276 -29.60 18.24 10.61
CA VAL A 276 -28.71 17.15 10.32
C VAL A 276 -27.39 17.36 11.08
N ASN A 277 -26.91 16.29 11.72
CA ASN A 277 -25.61 16.29 12.39
C ASN A 277 -24.86 15.01 12.05
N ILE A 278 -23.56 15.16 11.73
CA ILE A 278 -22.61 14.05 11.61
C ILE A 278 -21.44 14.33 12.57
N ASN A 279 -21.22 13.41 13.48
CA ASN A 279 -20.06 13.45 14.38
C ASN A 279 -18.84 12.91 13.63
N SER A 280 -17.90 13.79 13.30
CA SER A 280 -16.70 13.44 12.53
C SER A 280 -15.75 12.46 13.23
N SER A 281 -15.81 12.38 14.57
CA SER A 281 -14.91 11.47 15.34
C SER A 281 -15.45 10.05 15.43
N THR A 282 -16.77 9.87 15.43
CA THR A 282 -17.42 8.54 15.57
C THR A 282 -18.05 8.06 14.28
N GLY A 283 -18.22 8.93 13.28
CA GLY A 283 -19.00 8.66 12.07
C GLY A 283 -20.53 8.58 12.32
N ALA A 284 -21.00 8.81 13.55
CA ALA A 284 -22.42 8.73 13.86
C ALA A 284 -23.18 9.89 13.22
N GLY A 285 -24.26 9.57 12.50
CA GLY A 285 -25.18 10.56 11.90
C GLY A 285 -26.53 10.57 12.59
N SER A 286 -27.14 11.75 12.73
CA SER A 286 -28.51 11.91 13.23
C SER A 286 -29.24 12.99 12.44
N SER A 287 -30.57 12.84 12.34
CA SER A 287 -31.44 13.86 11.73
C SER A 287 -32.74 14.02 12.48
N LEU A 288 -33.29 15.23 12.43
CA LEU A 288 -34.64 15.54 12.81
C LEU A 288 -35.46 15.83 11.56
N GLY A 289 -36.75 15.44 11.56
CA GLY A 289 -37.63 15.71 10.44
C GLY A 289 -39.02 15.13 10.65
N LYS A 290 -39.96 15.58 9.82
CA LYS A 290 -41.34 15.06 9.74
C LYS A 290 -41.62 14.71 8.29
N THR A 291 -42.44 13.70 8.05
CA THR A 291 -42.77 13.21 6.71
C THR A 291 -43.50 14.25 5.84
N ASN A 292 -44.17 15.25 6.44
CA ASN A 292 -44.88 16.30 5.77
C ASN A 292 -44.09 17.62 5.66
N ILE A 293 -42.75 17.58 5.81
CA ILE A 293 -41.88 18.75 5.68
C ILE A 293 -40.82 18.47 4.62
N VAL A 294 -40.59 19.42 3.71
CA VAL A 294 -39.48 19.40 2.74
C VAL A 294 -38.17 19.52 3.48
N ALA A 295 -37.24 18.61 3.24
CA ALA A 295 -35.94 18.55 3.91
C ALA A 295 -35.11 19.80 3.63
N ARG A 296 -34.58 20.41 4.70
CA ARG A 296 -33.72 21.60 4.63
C ARG A 296 -32.29 21.29 4.34
N GLU A 297 -31.80 20.16 4.79
CA GLU A 297 -30.36 19.82 4.73
C GLU A 297 -30.15 18.32 4.47
N THR A 298 -29.09 18.01 3.69
CA THR A 298 -28.59 16.66 3.56
C THR A 298 -27.07 16.71 3.53
N ILE A 299 -26.41 15.81 4.26
CA ILE A 299 -24.98 15.63 4.26
C ILE A 299 -24.68 14.21 3.77
N VAL A 300 -23.76 14.10 2.81
CA VAL A 300 -23.23 12.84 2.30
C VAL A 300 -21.73 12.85 2.50
N THR A 301 -21.19 11.79 3.09
CA THR A 301 -19.75 11.57 3.19
C THR A 301 -19.35 10.34 2.40
N GLY A 302 -18.20 10.40 1.74
CA GLY A 302 -17.73 9.29 0.91
C GLY A 302 -16.24 9.25 0.74
N ASP A 303 -15.75 8.18 0.11
CA ASP A 303 -14.37 8.04 -0.31
C ASP A 303 -14.22 8.14 -1.84
N LEU A 304 -13.01 8.46 -2.28
CA LEU A 304 -12.57 8.50 -3.66
C LEU A 304 -11.26 7.73 -3.77
N ARG A 305 -11.24 6.67 -4.58
CA ARG A 305 -10.05 5.87 -4.86
C ARG A 305 -9.62 6.10 -6.29
N PHE A 306 -8.34 6.34 -6.50
CA PHE A 306 -7.74 6.75 -7.77
C PHE A 306 -6.37 6.09 -7.95
N LEU A 307 -5.88 6.05 -9.19
CA LEU A 307 -4.58 5.46 -9.50
C LEU A 307 -3.48 6.51 -9.71
N GLY A 308 -3.84 7.78 -9.97
CA GLY A 308 -2.90 8.87 -10.16
C GLY A 308 -3.47 10.21 -9.75
N GLU A 309 -2.60 11.17 -9.45
CA GLU A 309 -3.00 12.52 -9.01
C GLU A 309 -3.83 13.26 -10.08
N ALA A 310 -3.46 13.09 -11.36
CA ALA A 310 -4.22 13.67 -12.47
C ALA A 310 -5.65 13.13 -12.52
N GLN A 311 -5.85 11.84 -12.28
CA GLN A 311 -7.17 11.21 -12.21
C GLN A 311 -7.98 11.74 -11.04
N LYS A 312 -7.37 11.87 -9.86
CA LYS A 312 -8.00 12.45 -8.66
C LYS A 312 -8.54 13.86 -8.94
N GLU A 313 -7.70 14.73 -9.48
CA GLU A 313 -8.09 16.11 -9.72
C GLU A 313 -9.11 16.26 -10.85
N ALA A 314 -9.04 15.44 -11.90
CA ALA A 314 -10.05 15.40 -12.94
C ALA A 314 -11.42 14.96 -12.39
N ALA A 315 -11.45 13.91 -11.56
CA ALA A 315 -12.67 13.46 -10.91
C ALA A 315 -13.26 14.53 -9.97
N ARG A 316 -12.44 15.17 -9.13
CA ARG A 316 -12.84 16.27 -8.25
C ARG A 316 -13.39 17.47 -9.02
N ALA A 317 -12.74 17.84 -10.12
CA ALA A 317 -13.21 18.93 -10.99
C ALA A 317 -14.57 18.60 -11.59
N LYS A 318 -14.79 17.37 -12.05
CA LYS A 318 -16.09 16.91 -12.56
C LYS A 318 -17.16 16.90 -11.49
N MET A 319 -16.84 16.46 -10.28
CA MET A 319 -17.76 16.50 -9.15
C MET A 319 -18.16 17.96 -8.82
N ARG A 320 -17.21 18.89 -8.79
CA ARG A 320 -17.52 20.33 -8.58
C ARG A 320 -18.42 20.91 -9.68
N GLU A 321 -18.17 20.56 -10.94
CA GLU A 321 -19.02 20.98 -12.08
C GLU A 321 -20.47 20.52 -11.92
N ILE A 322 -20.67 19.29 -11.45
CA ILE A 322 -22.01 18.74 -11.21
C ILE A 322 -22.70 19.42 -10.04
N VAL A 323 -21.96 19.64 -8.95
CA VAL A 323 -22.48 20.29 -7.73
C VAL A 323 -22.86 21.75 -8.00
N ALA A 324 -22.19 22.44 -8.91
CA ALA A 324 -22.50 23.83 -9.28
C ALA A 324 -23.87 24.03 -9.98
N LYS A 325 -24.53 22.93 -10.38
CA LYS A 325 -25.85 22.97 -11.02
C LYS A 325 -26.93 22.60 -10.00
N ASN A 326 -27.76 23.54 -9.61
CA ASN A 326 -28.74 23.33 -8.55
C ASN A 326 -30.14 23.14 -9.11
N LEU A 327 -30.95 22.31 -8.44
CA LEU A 327 -32.40 22.29 -8.61
C LEU A 327 -33.04 23.58 -8.07
N HIS A 328 -34.27 23.85 -8.47
CA HIS A 328 -34.96 25.07 -8.02
C HIS A 328 -35.12 25.13 -6.50
N GLN A 329 -34.73 26.24 -5.88
CA GLN A 329 -34.74 26.51 -4.43
C GLN A 329 -33.82 25.55 -3.63
N THR A 330 -32.72 25.08 -4.23
CA THR A 330 -31.68 24.31 -3.56
C THR A 330 -30.30 24.93 -3.76
N ASP A 331 -29.36 24.54 -2.92
CA ASP A 331 -27.94 24.86 -3.06
C ASP A 331 -27.10 23.65 -2.62
N ALA A 332 -25.83 23.57 -3.11
CA ALA A 332 -24.94 22.47 -2.81
C ALA A 332 -23.48 22.90 -2.74
N GLU A 333 -22.73 22.28 -1.84
CA GLU A 333 -21.31 22.45 -1.68
C GLU A 333 -20.63 21.08 -1.54
N ILE A 334 -19.46 20.90 -2.19
CA ILE A 334 -18.62 19.73 -2.02
C ILE A 334 -17.24 20.13 -1.53
N THR A 335 -16.76 19.47 -0.49
CA THR A 335 -15.40 19.61 0.04
C THR A 335 -14.65 18.29 -0.10
N PHE A 336 -13.33 18.36 -0.21
CA PHE A 336 -12.45 17.19 -0.33
C PHE A 336 -11.40 17.24 0.77
N SER A 337 -11.03 16.06 1.28
CA SER A 337 -9.90 15.87 2.17
C SER A 337 -8.88 14.97 1.49
N ASP A 338 -7.60 15.35 1.51
CA ASP A 338 -6.55 14.46 1.05
C ASP A 338 -6.30 13.39 2.10
N GLY A 339 -6.03 12.19 1.62
CA GLY A 339 -5.67 11.04 2.41
C GLY A 339 -4.33 10.45 1.91
N LEU A 340 -4.32 9.16 1.62
CA LEU A 340 -3.11 8.48 1.16
C LEU A 340 -2.87 8.72 -0.34
N PRO A 341 -1.65 9.08 -0.76
CA PRO A 341 -1.31 9.23 -2.17
C PRO A 341 -1.39 7.90 -2.92
N SER A 342 -1.39 7.95 -4.24
CA SER A 342 -1.27 6.76 -5.10
C SER A 342 0.18 6.47 -5.46
N MET A 343 0.46 5.22 -5.81
CA MET A 343 1.65 4.81 -6.54
C MET A 343 1.24 4.55 -7.99
N GLU A 344 1.56 5.46 -8.89
CA GLU A 344 1.23 5.31 -10.31
C GLU A 344 2.10 4.23 -10.98
N PRO A 345 1.56 3.46 -11.96
CA PRO A 345 2.31 2.45 -12.71
C PRO A 345 3.23 3.11 -13.74
N THR A 346 4.44 3.50 -13.33
CA THR A 346 5.43 4.13 -14.22
C THR A 346 6.22 3.11 -15.04
N PRO A 347 6.82 3.52 -16.16
CA PRO A 347 7.77 2.65 -16.90
C PRO A 347 8.92 2.14 -16.02
N GLY A 348 9.42 2.95 -15.07
CA GLY A 348 10.46 2.54 -14.13
C GLY A 348 10.01 1.46 -13.17
N ASN A 349 8.77 1.52 -12.67
CA ASN A 349 8.19 0.47 -11.83
C ASN A 349 8.10 -0.87 -12.58
N TYR A 350 7.67 -0.84 -13.85
CA TYR A 350 7.65 -2.04 -14.70
C TYR A 350 9.06 -2.58 -14.98
N ALA A 351 10.06 -1.72 -15.19
CA ALA A 351 11.45 -2.14 -15.37
C ALA A 351 12.02 -2.82 -14.11
N LEU A 352 11.65 -2.34 -12.91
CA LEU A 352 11.99 -3.02 -11.66
C LEU A 352 11.32 -4.38 -11.53
N ALA A 353 10.03 -4.49 -11.91
CA ALA A 353 9.32 -5.76 -11.92
C ALA A 353 9.95 -6.76 -12.91
N GLU A 354 10.40 -6.31 -14.10
CA GLU A 354 11.13 -7.13 -15.05
C GLU A 354 12.48 -7.60 -14.49
N THR A 355 13.20 -6.70 -13.79
CA THR A 355 14.45 -7.06 -13.09
C THR A 355 14.21 -8.16 -12.04
N LEU A 356 13.12 -8.03 -11.25
CA LEU A 356 12.71 -9.07 -10.29
C LEU A 356 12.35 -10.38 -11.00
N SER A 357 11.62 -10.30 -12.13
CA SER A 357 11.27 -11.46 -12.95
C SER A 357 12.49 -12.19 -13.47
N GLN A 358 13.49 -11.46 -13.97
CA GLN A 358 14.76 -12.06 -14.42
C GLN A 358 15.50 -12.76 -13.28
N VAL A 359 15.60 -12.12 -12.09
CA VAL A 359 16.16 -12.76 -10.89
C VAL A 359 15.42 -14.06 -10.55
N SER A 360 14.10 -14.03 -10.56
CA SER A 360 13.27 -15.19 -10.25
C SER A 360 13.50 -16.34 -11.24
N GLN A 361 13.61 -16.04 -12.53
CA GLN A 361 13.89 -17.02 -13.60
C GLN A 361 15.30 -17.61 -13.48
N ASP A 362 16.31 -16.79 -13.20
CA ASP A 362 17.69 -17.24 -13.01
C ASP A 362 17.82 -18.16 -11.79
N LEU A 363 16.97 -17.99 -10.78
CA LEU A 363 16.86 -18.87 -9.62
C LEU A 363 16.05 -20.15 -9.90
N GLY A 364 15.44 -20.29 -11.07
CA GLY A 364 14.60 -21.43 -11.43
C GLY A 364 13.19 -21.37 -10.84
N TYR A 365 12.73 -20.19 -10.38
CA TYR A 365 11.42 -20.02 -9.75
C TYR A 365 10.32 -19.61 -10.75
N GLY A 366 10.69 -19.41 -12.03
CA GLY A 366 9.79 -18.93 -13.07
C GLY A 366 9.61 -17.41 -13.06
N PRO A 367 8.82 -16.88 -14.01
CA PRO A 367 8.64 -15.46 -14.19
C PRO A 367 7.77 -14.82 -13.07
N VAL A 368 8.08 -13.58 -12.73
CA VAL A 368 7.22 -12.70 -11.93
C VAL A 368 6.48 -11.75 -12.86
N LYS A 369 5.19 -11.57 -12.63
CA LYS A 369 4.34 -10.69 -13.43
C LYS A 369 3.87 -9.50 -12.60
N PRO A 370 3.80 -8.30 -13.18
CA PRO A 370 3.11 -7.19 -12.55
C PRO A 370 1.64 -7.54 -12.28
N GLY A 371 1.18 -7.26 -11.06
CA GLY A 371 -0.22 -7.37 -10.71
C GLY A 371 -1.10 -6.33 -11.41
N ASP A 372 -2.42 -6.49 -11.33
CA ASP A 372 -3.34 -5.45 -11.80
C ASP A 372 -3.14 -4.17 -11.00
N PRO A 373 -2.91 -3.00 -11.66
CA PRO A 373 -2.69 -1.72 -10.98
C PRO A 373 -3.76 -1.31 -9.99
N GLY A 374 -5.01 -1.71 -10.22
CA GLY A 374 -6.14 -1.41 -9.35
C GLY A 374 -6.35 -2.36 -8.18
N SER A 375 -5.55 -3.42 -8.06
CA SER A 375 -5.78 -4.51 -7.10
C SER A 375 -5.34 -4.20 -5.66
N ARG A 376 -4.47 -3.19 -5.45
CA ARG A 376 -3.93 -2.85 -4.13
C ARG A 376 -4.37 -1.46 -3.69
N GLY A 377 -4.69 -1.32 -2.40
CA GLY A 377 -4.89 -0.05 -1.73
C GLY A 377 -3.57 0.71 -1.56
N ALA A 378 -3.62 1.92 -1.01
CA ALA A 378 -2.44 2.69 -0.67
C ALA A 378 -1.56 1.96 0.35
N GLY A 379 -0.32 2.38 0.47
CA GLY A 379 0.66 1.91 1.44
C GLY A 379 1.81 2.92 1.49
N ASP A 380 2.76 2.73 2.39
CA ASP A 380 3.82 3.70 2.64
C ASP A 380 4.65 4.09 1.41
N ILE A 381 4.89 3.15 0.50
CA ILE A 381 5.62 3.42 -0.75
C ILE A 381 4.95 4.50 -1.60
N SER A 382 3.65 4.68 -1.48
CA SER A 382 2.89 5.70 -2.20
C SER A 382 3.36 7.13 -1.90
N PHE A 383 3.89 7.39 -0.69
CA PHE A 383 4.41 8.71 -0.32
C PHE A 383 5.70 9.11 -1.05
N VAL A 384 6.39 8.16 -1.65
CA VAL A 384 7.69 8.39 -2.31
C VAL A 384 7.67 8.08 -3.81
N SER A 385 6.71 7.33 -4.29
CA SER A 385 6.61 6.85 -5.69
C SER A 385 6.44 7.97 -6.73
N SER A 386 6.02 9.16 -6.32
CA SER A 386 5.88 10.31 -7.23
C SER A 386 7.22 10.90 -7.71
N PHE A 387 8.33 10.57 -7.05
CA PHE A 387 9.66 11.13 -7.37
C PHE A 387 10.77 10.08 -7.50
N MET A 388 10.45 8.79 -7.41
CA MET A 388 11.41 7.70 -7.65
C MET A 388 10.72 6.43 -8.15
N ASP A 389 11.45 5.62 -8.91
CA ASP A 389 10.98 4.30 -9.33
C ASP A 389 10.80 3.39 -8.13
N SER A 390 9.68 2.70 -8.10
CA SER A 390 9.20 2.00 -6.92
C SER A 390 8.67 0.61 -7.26
N LEU A 391 8.94 -0.37 -6.39
CA LEU A 391 8.39 -1.72 -6.49
C LEU A 391 7.96 -2.20 -5.12
N ASP A 392 6.79 -2.83 -5.05
CA ASP A 392 6.21 -3.29 -3.80
C ASP A 392 5.72 -4.74 -3.88
N GLY A 393 5.23 -5.27 -2.74
CA GLY A 393 4.82 -6.67 -2.66
C GLY A 393 6.00 -7.64 -2.66
N LEU A 394 7.14 -7.21 -2.13
CA LEU A 394 8.38 -8.00 -2.06
C LEU A 394 8.50 -8.83 -0.78
N GLY A 395 7.58 -8.67 0.16
CA GLY A 395 7.61 -9.30 1.48
C GLY A 395 7.19 -10.76 1.49
N ALA A 396 6.68 -11.19 2.63
CA ALA A 396 6.23 -12.56 2.82
C ALA A 396 4.95 -12.85 2.03
N SER A 397 4.70 -14.12 1.76
CA SER A 397 3.42 -14.59 1.23
C SER A 397 2.65 -15.36 2.30
N GLY A 398 1.35 -15.20 2.31
CA GLY A 398 0.47 -15.83 3.28
C GLY A 398 -1.00 -15.56 2.98
N SER A 399 -1.81 -15.60 4.00
CA SER A 399 -3.24 -15.28 3.90
C SER A 399 -3.76 -14.70 5.22
N GLY A 400 -4.92 -14.05 5.15
CA GLY A 400 -5.61 -13.56 6.34
C GLY A 400 -4.98 -12.31 6.95
N ALA A 401 -4.23 -11.50 6.20
CA ALA A 401 -3.82 -10.17 6.64
C ALA A 401 -5.06 -9.39 7.17
N HIS A 402 -4.89 -8.64 8.26
CA HIS A 402 -5.95 -7.90 8.96
C HIS A 402 -7.06 -8.78 9.58
N ALA A 403 -6.88 -10.09 9.66
CA ALA A 403 -7.87 -10.98 10.27
C ALA A 403 -7.25 -11.93 11.31
N PRO A 404 -8.02 -12.35 12.33
CA PRO A 404 -7.59 -13.41 13.23
C PRO A 404 -7.22 -14.69 12.45
N GLY A 405 -6.06 -15.28 12.78
CA GLY A 405 -5.56 -16.47 12.07
C GLY A 405 -4.72 -16.12 10.82
N GLU A 406 -4.18 -14.92 10.74
CA GLU A 406 -3.17 -14.55 9.76
C GLU A 406 -2.05 -15.59 9.68
N THR A 407 -1.63 -15.93 8.47
CA THR A 407 -0.63 -16.98 8.21
C THR A 407 0.49 -16.51 7.29
N ILE A 408 1.65 -17.13 7.44
CA ILE A 408 2.79 -17.02 6.54
C ILE A 408 3.12 -18.37 5.89
N ASN A 409 3.48 -18.36 4.61
CA ASN A 409 3.91 -19.53 3.87
C ASN A 409 5.42 -19.78 4.07
N MET A 410 5.74 -20.62 5.04
CA MET A 410 7.12 -20.94 5.42
C MET A 410 7.86 -21.78 4.38
N LYS A 411 7.16 -22.47 3.47
CA LYS A 411 7.76 -23.21 2.36
C LYS A 411 8.30 -22.25 1.27
N GLN A 412 7.62 -21.13 1.03
CA GLN A 412 8.03 -20.12 0.06
C GLN A 412 9.00 -19.10 0.66
N PHE A 413 9.00 -18.92 1.97
CA PHE A 413 9.76 -17.86 2.63
C PHE A 413 11.27 -17.87 2.30
N PRO A 414 12.02 -19.01 2.36
CA PRO A 414 13.44 -19.03 1.99
C PRO A 414 13.66 -18.67 0.51
N ALA A 415 12.75 -19.03 -0.39
CA ALA A 415 12.86 -18.67 -1.81
C ALA A 415 12.63 -17.16 -2.03
N LEU A 416 11.72 -16.55 -1.28
CA LEU A 416 11.50 -15.09 -1.29
C LEU A 416 12.73 -14.35 -0.76
N ILE A 417 13.38 -14.83 0.31
CA ILE A 417 14.62 -14.25 0.82
C ILE A 417 15.72 -14.33 -0.25
N LYS A 418 15.91 -15.49 -0.89
CA LYS A 418 16.91 -15.67 -1.96
C LYS A 418 16.67 -14.72 -3.12
N ARG A 419 15.43 -14.62 -3.59
CA ARG A 419 15.04 -13.73 -4.69
C ARG A 419 15.30 -12.27 -4.35
N ASN A 420 14.91 -11.83 -3.17
CA ASN A 420 15.18 -10.47 -2.71
C ASN A 420 16.66 -10.19 -2.57
N THR A 421 17.43 -11.11 -1.98
CA THR A 421 18.88 -10.94 -1.80
C THR A 421 19.59 -10.75 -3.13
N ILE A 422 19.26 -11.55 -4.14
CA ILE A 422 19.86 -11.42 -5.48
C ILE A 422 19.41 -10.12 -6.15
N LEU A 423 18.15 -9.70 -5.97
CA LEU A 423 17.66 -8.41 -6.45
C LEU A 423 18.48 -7.26 -5.85
N LEU A 424 18.59 -7.19 -4.52
CA LEU A 424 19.36 -6.15 -3.82
C LEU A 424 20.83 -6.14 -4.27
N TYR A 425 21.44 -7.32 -4.40
CA TYR A 425 22.82 -7.44 -4.87
C TYR A 425 22.99 -6.89 -6.29
N ARG A 426 22.09 -7.22 -7.22
CA ARG A 426 22.14 -6.74 -8.61
C ARG A 426 21.90 -5.23 -8.73
N LEU A 427 20.99 -4.68 -7.95
CA LEU A 427 20.70 -3.25 -7.96
C LEU A 427 21.82 -2.39 -7.36
N THR A 428 22.64 -2.95 -6.47
CA THR A 428 23.67 -2.22 -5.74
C THR A 428 25.10 -2.48 -6.22
N ARG A 429 25.33 -3.33 -7.22
CA ARG A 429 26.70 -3.63 -7.73
C ARG A 429 27.19 -2.62 -8.77
#